data_c9fb8f4034f56b6189bfabe0a0919935
#
_entry.id   c9fb8f4034f56b6189bfabe0a0919935
#
_cell.length_a   1.000
_cell.length_b   1.000
_cell.length_c   1.000
_cell.angle_alpha   90.00
_cell.angle_beta   90.00
_cell.angle_gamma   90.00
#
_symmetry.space_group_name_H-M   'P 1'
#
loop_
_entity.id
_entity.type
_entity.pdbx_description
1 polymer ?
#
loop_
_entity_poly.entity_id
_entity_poly.type
_entity_poly.pdbx_seq_one_letter_code
_entity_poly.pdbx_strand_id
1 'polypeptide(L)'
;MRVACGFIISSLICVAPAVAQPRLTMDWPAMAARLVTQLDPTPGERILLLARPGNFDDILPHLRYALMEAGAVDLGVVDVLEEPFPEAWDXEVLRRGYAAARAAYKEXFRDVDGAIMMPGARAGQPAYSALQDWLNEDVGRTIHFHWTQNGSAFPIPGQPLPGQTAIDAXYQRALLETDYEALAAKQREFVQVMRDADVRVTSPIGTDISFRIGDRPVNLXDGDASKARTDQGVILIDREIELPAGSIRVAPLEETVNGVVAFPHSQWDGRXVIGLRITFERGRIVGVTADSGLDAVXXELDGVPAXARAFREFALGFNPLLAVPERNPWIPYYGYGDGVVRLSLGDNSELGGAITGGYVRWNFFTDTTVRLDDDVWVRAGRLVR
;
A
#
# COMPACT_ATOMS: atom_id res chain seq x y z
N MET A 1 -45.88 -59.67 33.79
CA MET A 1 -44.81 -59.51 32.82
C MET A 1 -45.27 -58.49 31.78
N ARG A 2 -44.78 -57.26 31.85
CA ARG A 2 -45.09 -56.22 30.85
C ARG A 2 -43.84 -56.07 30.00
N VAL A 3 -43.98 -56.33 28.70
CA VAL A 3 -42.89 -56.12 27.70
C VAL A 3 -43.00 -54.69 27.19
N ALA A 4 -41.97 -53.89 27.41
CA ALA A 4 -41.89 -52.53 26.84
C ALA A 4 -41.21 -52.62 25.50
N CYS A 5 -41.94 -52.26 24.43
CA CYS A 5 -41.35 -52.08 23.09
C CYS A 5 -40.74 -50.66 22.99
N GLY A 6 -39.40 -50.60 22.93
CA GLY A 6 -38.70 -49.34 22.66
C GLY A 6 -38.65 -49.04 21.18
N PHE A 7 -39.15 -47.85 20.77
CA PHE A 7 -39.02 -47.36 19.39
C PHE A 7 -37.68 -46.61 19.29
N ILE A 8 -36.80 -47.08 18.41
CA ILE A 8 -35.57 -46.37 18.04
C ILE A 8 -35.90 -45.49 16.87
N ILE A 9 -35.92 -44.18 17.04
CA ILE A 9 -36.06 -43.20 15.98
C ILE A 9 -34.65 -42.91 15.46
N SER A 10 -34.33 -43.46 14.27
CA SER A 10 -33.09 -43.13 13.55
C SER A 10 -33.31 -41.81 12.82
N SER A 11 -32.67 -40.74 13.32
CA SER A 11 -32.65 -39.44 12.64
C SER A 11 -31.66 -39.52 11.47
N LEU A 12 -32.15 -39.55 10.28
CA LEU A 12 -31.33 -39.39 9.08
C LEU A 12 -30.91 -37.92 9.00
N ILE A 13 -29.63 -37.63 9.28
CA ILE A 13 -29.06 -36.30 9.03
C ILE A 13 -28.76 -36.23 7.53
N CYS A 14 -29.60 -35.53 6.79
CA CYS A 14 -29.30 -35.18 5.40
C CYS A 14 -28.20 -34.11 5.38
N VAL A 15 -26.96 -34.55 5.16
CA VAL A 15 -25.87 -33.62 4.90
C VAL A 15 -26.03 -33.17 3.44
N ALA A 16 -26.53 -31.96 3.25
CA ALA A 16 -26.57 -31.37 1.91
C ALA A 16 -25.11 -31.24 1.41
N PRO A 17 -24.82 -31.62 0.17
CA PRO A 17 -23.49 -31.44 -0.37
C PRO A 17 -23.16 -29.95 -0.34
N ALA A 18 -22.05 -29.59 0.29
CA ALA A 18 -21.53 -28.23 0.23
C ALA A 18 -21.23 -27.94 -1.25
N VAL A 19 -21.98 -27.02 -1.83
CA VAL A 19 -21.66 -26.53 -3.19
C VAL A 19 -20.36 -25.80 -3.06
N ALA A 20 -19.29 -26.37 -3.62
CA ALA A 20 -17.99 -25.72 -3.66
C ALA A 20 -18.17 -24.39 -4.40
N GLN A 21 -17.88 -23.28 -3.71
CA GLN A 21 -17.90 -21.98 -4.38
C GLN A 21 -16.86 -22.01 -5.50
N PRO A 22 -17.20 -21.49 -6.67
CA PRO A 22 -16.24 -21.46 -7.76
C PRO A 22 -15.01 -20.67 -7.31
N ARG A 23 -13.86 -21.29 -7.41
CA ARG A 23 -12.58 -20.61 -7.14
C ARG A 23 -12.36 -19.60 -8.26
N LEU A 24 -11.98 -18.40 -7.89
CA LEU A 24 -11.56 -17.41 -8.87
C LEU A 24 -10.37 -17.98 -9.65
N THR A 25 -10.49 -18.00 -10.96
CA THR A 25 -9.35 -18.34 -11.81
C THR A 25 -8.61 -17.05 -12.12
N MET A 26 -7.38 -16.98 -11.68
CA MET A 26 -6.54 -15.80 -11.97
C MET A 26 -6.14 -15.82 -13.44
N ASP A 27 -6.28 -14.69 -14.11
CA ASP A 27 -5.89 -14.56 -15.52
C ASP A 27 -4.39 -14.17 -15.58
N TRP A 28 -3.53 -15.16 -15.28
CA TRP A 28 -2.09 -14.95 -15.22
C TRP A 28 -1.52 -14.32 -16.51
N PRO A 29 -1.91 -14.77 -17.73
CA PRO A 29 -1.40 -14.12 -18.94
C PRO A 29 -1.80 -12.64 -19.05
N ALA A 30 -3.07 -12.31 -18.77
CA ALA A 30 -3.52 -10.92 -18.84
C ALA A 30 -2.84 -10.04 -17.80
N MET A 31 -2.68 -10.57 -16.56
CA MET A 31 -1.99 -9.84 -15.50
C MET A 31 -0.52 -9.58 -15.88
N ALA A 32 0.16 -10.60 -16.41
CA ALA A 32 1.55 -10.45 -16.85
C ALA A 32 1.67 -9.41 -17.96
N ALA A 33 0.79 -9.47 -18.96
CA ALA A 33 0.77 -8.49 -20.06
C ALA A 33 0.53 -7.07 -19.53
N ARG A 34 -0.38 -6.92 -18.53
CA ARG A 34 -0.65 -5.60 -17.94
C ARG A 34 0.59 -5.06 -17.20
N LEU A 35 1.28 -5.88 -16.41
CA LEU A 35 2.50 -5.46 -15.71
C LEU A 35 3.56 -4.96 -16.72
N VAL A 36 3.74 -5.70 -17.82
CA VAL A 36 4.73 -5.32 -18.84
C VAL A 36 4.29 -4.04 -19.59
N THR A 37 2.97 -3.91 -19.85
CA THR A 37 2.45 -2.66 -20.45
C THR A 37 2.75 -1.45 -19.58
N GLN A 38 2.57 -1.59 -18.26
CA GLN A 38 2.82 -0.48 -17.32
C GLN A 38 4.32 -0.18 -17.18
N LEU A 39 5.18 -1.19 -17.29
CA LEU A 39 6.63 -1.00 -17.27
C LEU A 39 7.12 -0.35 -18.56
N ASP A 40 6.45 -0.64 -19.68
CA ASP A 40 6.75 -0.12 -21.02
C ASP A 40 8.25 -0.23 -21.33
N PRO A 41 8.83 -1.45 -21.31
CA PRO A 41 10.27 -1.56 -21.53
C PRO A 41 10.62 -1.27 -22.99
N THR A 42 11.70 -0.53 -23.20
CA THR A 42 12.24 -0.32 -24.54
C THR A 42 13.06 -1.55 -24.96
N PRO A 43 13.12 -1.86 -26.27
CA PRO A 43 13.88 -3.02 -26.72
C PRO A 43 15.33 -3.00 -26.23
N GLY A 44 15.77 -4.13 -25.67
CA GLY A 44 17.09 -4.28 -25.13
C GLY A 44 17.25 -3.94 -23.65
N GLU A 45 16.24 -3.34 -23.01
CA GLU A 45 16.31 -3.12 -21.57
C GLU A 45 16.35 -4.44 -20.80
N ARG A 46 17.21 -4.50 -19.80
CA ARG A 46 17.49 -5.68 -18.98
C ARG A 46 16.59 -5.63 -17.75
N ILE A 47 15.61 -6.55 -17.71
CA ILE A 47 14.57 -6.54 -16.68
C ILE A 47 14.72 -7.76 -15.76
N LEU A 48 14.72 -7.49 -14.46
CA LEU A 48 14.87 -8.50 -13.41
C LEU A 48 13.55 -8.69 -12.66
N LEU A 49 13.25 -9.91 -12.24
CA LEU A 49 12.10 -10.18 -11.37
C LEU A 49 12.60 -10.52 -9.97
N LEU A 50 11.94 -10.00 -8.93
CA LEU A 50 12.09 -10.45 -7.56
C LEU A 50 10.81 -11.17 -7.17
N ALA A 51 10.91 -12.41 -6.70
CA ALA A 51 9.73 -13.20 -6.35
C ALA A 51 9.99 -14.05 -5.12
N ARG A 52 8.93 -14.30 -4.35
CA ARG A 52 8.94 -15.24 -3.25
C ARG A 52 8.48 -16.60 -3.75
N PRO A 53 9.33 -17.64 -3.65
CA PRO A 53 8.94 -18.99 -4.09
C PRO A 53 7.64 -19.44 -3.42
N GLY A 54 6.75 -20.03 -4.19
CA GLY A 54 5.44 -20.48 -3.71
C GLY A 54 4.35 -19.44 -3.71
N ASN A 55 4.70 -18.20 -4.11
CA ASN A 55 3.76 -17.08 -4.11
C ASN A 55 3.72 -16.45 -5.50
N PHE A 56 2.59 -16.54 -6.18
CA PHE A 56 2.43 -16.03 -7.55
C PHE A 56 3.36 -16.71 -8.59
N ASP A 57 3.80 -17.95 -8.31
CA ASP A 57 4.69 -18.67 -9.25
C ASP A 57 4.06 -18.84 -10.63
N ASP A 58 2.73 -18.99 -10.69
CA ASP A 58 2.02 -19.26 -11.96
C ASP A 58 2.12 -18.08 -12.94
N ILE A 59 2.32 -16.85 -12.47
CA ILE A 59 2.45 -15.69 -13.36
C ILE A 59 3.86 -15.62 -14.00
N LEU A 60 4.89 -16.18 -13.34
CA LEU A 60 6.28 -15.95 -13.74
C LEU A 60 6.59 -16.36 -15.18
N PRO A 61 6.18 -17.55 -15.69
CA PRO A 61 6.47 -17.87 -17.08
C PRO A 61 5.76 -16.93 -18.08
N HIS A 62 4.55 -16.48 -17.76
CA HIS A 62 3.81 -15.51 -18.60
C HIS A 62 4.50 -14.14 -18.58
N LEU A 63 4.97 -13.72 -17.42
CA LEU A 63 5.64 -12.42 -17.26
C LEU A 63 6.96 -12.39 -18.03
N ARG A 64 7.76 -13.45 -17.91
CA ARG A 64 9.03 -13.58 -18.63
C ARG A 64 8.79 -13.61 -20.14
N TYR A 65 7.76 -14.32 -20.59
CA TYR A 65 7.39 -14.34 -22.01
C TYR A 65 6.96 -12.96 -22.50
N ALA A 66 6.12 -12.26 -21.74
CA ALA A 66 5.64 -10.92 -22.12
C ALA A 66 6.79 -9.90 -22.19
N LEU A 67 7.78 -10.01 -21.29
CA LEU A 67 8.98 -9.17 -21.36
C LEU A 67 9.75 -9.40 -22.68
N MET A 68 9.93 -10.68 -23.05
CA MET A 68 10.62 -11.03 -24.31
C MET A 68 9.81 -10.54 -25.53
N GLU A 69 8.47 -10.66 -25.49
CA GLU A 69 7.60 -10.14 -26.56
C GLU A 69 7.75 -8.63 -26.73
N ALA A 70 7.94 -7.91 -25.64
CA ALA A 70 8.16 -6.46 -25.65
C ALA A 70 9.59 -6.08 -26.11
N GLY A 71 10.45 -7.08 -26.35
CA GLY A 71 11.83 -6.84 -26.77
C GLY A 71 12.81 -6.63 -25.63
N ALA A 72 12.38 -6.79 -24.40
CA ALA A 72 13.26 -6.68 -23.24
C ALA A 72 14.18 -7.92 -23.12
N VAL A 73 15.28 -7.76 -22.42
CA VAL A 73 16.15 -8.86 -22.02
C VAL A 73 15.67 -9.38 -20.66
N ASP A 74 15.17 -10.60 -20.65
CA ASP A 74 14.73 -11.27 -19.43
C ASP A 74 15.95 -11.76 -18.64
N LEU A 75 16.22 -11.15 -17.48
CA LEU A 75 17.35 -11.55 -16.63
C LEU A 75 16.98 -12.66 -15.65
N GLY A 76 15.72 -13.10 -15.67
CA GLY A 76 15.26 -14.17 -14.78
C GLY A 76 14.73 -13.66 -13.45
N VAL A 77 14.72 -14.55 -12.46
CA VAL A 77 14.08 -14.32 -11.18
C VAL A 77 15.10 -14.45 -10.05
N VAL A 78 15.14 -13.48 -9.15
CA VAL A 78 15.84 -13.60 -7.87
C VAL A 78 14.81 -13.99 -6.81
N ASP A 79 15.04 -15.12 -6.16
CA ASP A 79 14.19 -15.58 -5.07
C ASP A 79 14.53 -14.84 -3.79
N VAL A 80 13.51 -14.42 -3.06
CA VAL A 80 13.68 -13.75 -1.77
C VAL A 80 13.45 -14.74 -0.62
N LEU A 81 14.39 -14.77 0.31
CA LEU A 81 14.27 -15.57 1.54
C LEU A 81 13.40 -14.80 2.54
N GLU A 82 12.41 -15.49 3.14
CA GLU A 82 11.41 -14.82 3.97
C GLU A 82 11.08 -15.61 5.24
N GLU A 83 10.74 -14.85 6.28
CA GLU A 83 10.25 -15.41 7.56
C GLU A 83 8.91 -16.16 7.39
N PRO A 84 8.60 -17.09 8.27
CA PRO A 84 9.36 -17.41 9.50
C PRO A 84 10.57 -18.30 9.22
N PHE A 85 11.69 -17.95 9.85
CA PHE A 85 12.88 -18.79 9.78
C PHE A 85 12.83 -19.90 10.83
N PRO A 86 13.51 -21.04 10.60
CA PRO A 86 13.62 -22.04 11.65
C PRO A 86 14.22 -21.46 12.93
N GLU A 87 13.64 -21.81 14.08
CA GLU A 87 14.08 -21.32 15.39
C GLU A 87 15.58 -21.60 15.68
N ALA A 88 16.12 -22.63 15.06
CA ALA A 88 17.53 -23.00 15.23
C ALA A 88 18.51 -22.08 14.52
N TRP A 89 18.01 -21.19 13.65
CA TRP A 89 18.89 -20.30 12.88
C TRP A 89 19.39 -19.14 13.73
N ASP A 90 20.69 -18.86 13.55
CA ASP A 90 21.34 -17.81 14.33
C ASP A 90 21.07 -16.42 13.68
N UNK A 91 20.50 -15.67 14.15
CA UNK A 91 20.20 -14.45 13.83
C UNK A 91 21.28 -13.66 13.43
N GLU A 92 22.47 -13.74 14.15
CA GLU A 92 23.70 -13.02 13.77
C GLU A 92 24.25 -13.50 12.43
N VAL A 93 24.18 -14.80 12.17
CA VAL A 93 24.53 -15.36 10.86
C VAL A 93 23.62 -14.79 9.77
N LEU A 94 22.31 -14.72 10.04
CA LEU A 94 21.36 -14.12 9.08
C LEU A 94 21.70 -12.66 8.82
N ARG A 95 21.91 -11.87 9.88
CA ARG A 95 22.22 -10.44 9.76
C ARG A 95 23.48 -10.21 8.91
N ARG A 96 24.53 -10.95 9.19
CA ARG A 96 25.78 -10.85 8.43
C ARG A 96 25.59 -11.31 6.98
N GLY A 97 24.85 -12.41 6.79
CA GLY A 97 24.55 -12.93 5.46
C GLY A 97 23.74 -11.95 4.63
N TYR A 98 22.74 -11.32 5.25
CA TYR A 98 21.91 -10.33 4.57
C TYR A 98 22.71 -9.09 4.16
N ALA A 99 23.60 -8.60 5.05
CA ALA A 99 24.46 -7.46 4.72
C ALA A 99 25.39 -7.79 3.54
N ALA A 100 26.00 -8.97 3.55
CA ALA A 100 26.87 -9.43 2.46
C ALA A 100 26.08 -9.61 1.15
N ALA A 101 24.88 -10.19 1.23
CA ALA A 101 24.02 -10.40 0.07
C ALA A 101 23.55 -9.06 -0.53
N ARG A 102 23.16 -8.08 0.31
CA ARG A 102 22.79 -6.74 -0.16
C ARG A 102 23.93 -6.10 -0.97
N ALA A 103 25.15 -6.18 -0.44
CA ALA A 103 26.33 -5.63 -1.13
C ALA A 103 26.57 -6.32 -2.48
N ALA A 104 26.43 -7.65 -2.51
CA ALA A 104 26.61 -8.43 -3.75
C ALA A 104 25.51 -8.10 -4.77
N TYR A 105 24.26 -8.01 -4.33
CA TYR A 105 23.15 -7.63 -5.22
C TYR A 105 23.34 -6.21 -5.78
N LYS A 106 23.85 -5.31 -4.99
CA LYS A 106 24.11 -3.93 -5.47
C LYS A 106 25.06 -3.94 -6.67
N GLU A 107 26.08 -4.80 -6.66
CA GLU A 107 26.95 -5.00 -7.83
C GLU A 107 26.23 -5.64 -9.01
N UNK A 108 25.36 -6.50 -8.65
CA UNK A 108 24.73 -7.20 -9.48
C UNK A 108 23.85 -6.54 -10.22
N PHE A 109 23.19 -5.55 -9.67
CA PHE A 109 22.14 -4.74 -10.27
C PHE A 109 22.63 -3.54 -11.10
N ARG A 110 23.88 -3.26 -11.14
CA ARG A 110 24.44 -2.17 -11.96
C ARG A 110 24.05 -2.26 -13.43
N ASP A 111 23.86 -3.49 -13.90
CA ASP A 111 23.49 -3.74 -15.30
C ASP A 111 22.02 -4.06 -15.49
N VAL A 112 21.18 -3.74 -14.49
CA VAL A 112 19.71 -3.89 -14.56
C VAL A 112 19.12 -2.52 -14.93
N ASP A 113 18.18 -2.50 -15.89
CA ASP A 113 17.54 -1.26 -16.31
C ASP A 113 16.17 -1.08 -15.65
N GLY A 114 15.50 -2.20 -15.32
CA GLY A 114 14.23 -2.18 -14.60
C GLY A 114 13.98 -3.47 -13.86
N ALA A 115 13.07 -3.43 -12.89
CA ALA A 115 12.71 -4.64 -12.16
C ALA A 115 11.22 -4.68 -11.85
N ILE A 116 10.68 -5.90 -11.68
CA ILE A 116 9.32 -6.09 -11.16
C ILE A 116 9.46 -6.88 -9.86
N MET A 117 9.03 -6.27 -8.77
CA MET A 117 9.00 -6.88 -7.45
C MET A 117 7.62 -7.48 -7.25
N MET A 118 7.56 -8.81 -7.16
CA MET A 118 6.33 -9.58 -7.05
C MET A 118 5.81 -9.60 -5.61
N PRO A 119 4.54 -9.98 -5.38
CA PRO A 119 4.03 -10.09 -4.01
C PRO A 119 4.93 -10.94 -3.13
N GLY A 120 5.30 -10.41 -1.97
CA GLY A 120 6.26 -11.02 -1.05
C GLY A 120 7.62 -10.33 -1.01
N ALA A 121 7.97 -9.55 -2.03
CA ALA A 121 9.16 -8.70 -1.99
C ALA A 121 8.91 -7.53 -1.02
N ARG A 122 9.81 -7.30 -0.08
CA ARG A 122 9.59 -6.28 0.97
C ARG A 122 10.88 -5.81 1.61
N ALA A 123 10.78 -4.68 2.28
CA ALA A 123 11.89 -4.09 3.03
C ALA A 123 12.53 -5.12 3.99
N GLY A 124 13.83 -5.08 4.11
CA GLY A 124 14.62 -5.97 4.95
C GLY A 124 15.21 -7.16 4.20
N GLN A 125 14.66 -7.51 3.05
CA GLN A 125 15.24 -8.56 2.20
C GLN A 125 16.44 -7.98 1.43
N PRO A 126 17.57 -8.73 1.32
CA PRO A 126 18.79 -8.17 0.71
C PRO A 126 18.62 -7.66 -0.73
N ALA A 127 17.95 -8.43 -1.58
CA ALA A 127 17.73 -8.03 -2.98
C ALA A 127 16.83 -6.78 -3.07
N TYR A 128 15.75 -6.74 -2.26
CA TYR A 128 14.87 -5.56 -2.19
C TYR A 128 15.67 -4.33 -1.75
N SER A 129 16.44 -4.47 -0.66
CA SER A 129 17.23 -3.35 -0.13
C SER A 129 18.27 -2.85 -1.15
N ALA A 130 18.86 -3.77 -1.92
CA ALA A 130 19.81 -3.40 -2.98
C ALA A 130 19.10 -2.64 -4.12
N LEU A 131 17.87 -3.02 -4.46
CA LEU A 131 17.08 -2.26 -5.44
C LEU A 131 16.74 -0.86 -4.90
N GLN A 132 16.43 -0.73 -3.61
CA GLN A 132 16.19 0.59 -3.02
C GLN A 132 17.45 1.47 -3.09
N ASP A 133 18.63 0.90 -2.84
CA ASP A 133 19.90 1.63 -3.01
C ASP A 133 20.06 2.12 -4.45
N TRP A 134 19.78 1.23 -5.40
CA TRP A 134 19.87 1.49 -6.83
C TRP A 134 18.88 2.59 -7.29
N LEU A 135 17.64 2.56 -6.77
CA LEU A 135 16.65 3.61 -7.07
C LEU A 135 17.08 4.96 -6.48
N ASN A 136 17.68 4.95 -5.28
CA ASN A 136 18.18 6.18 -4.62
C ASN A 136 19.36 6.81 -5.40
N GLU A 137 20.04 6.04 -6.24
CA GLU A 137 21.12 6.54 -7.08
C GLU A 137 20.60 7.07 -8.44
N ASP A 138 19.28 7.19 -8.58
CA ASP A 138 18.59 7.61 -9.80
C ASP A 138 18.88 6.68 -11.00
N VAL A 139 19.10 5.39 -10.68
CA VAL A 139 19.34 4.37 -11.70
C VAL A 139 18.11 3.48 -11.78
N GLY A 140 17.62 3.23 -12.97
CA GLY A 140 16.53 2.28 -13.23
C GLY A 140 15.19 2.65 -12.64
N ARG A 141 14.29 1.68 -12.65
CA ARG A 141 12.91 1.85 -12.20
C ARG A 141 12.29 0.49 -11.86
N THR A 142 11.27 0.51 -11.01
CA THR A 142 10.62 -0.74 -10.62
C THR A 142 9.09 -0.61 -10.66
N ILE A 143 8.44 -1.75 -10.90
CA ILE A 143 7.06 -1.95 -10.48
C ILE A 143 7.12 -2.75 -9.18
N HIS A 144 6.46 -2.26 -8.12
CA HIS A 144 6.20 -3.04 -6.92
C HIS A 144 4.76 -3.53 -7.00
N PHE A 145 4.61 -4.79 -7.36
CA PHE A 145 3.30 -5.43 -7.53
C PHE A 145 2.88 -6.00 -6.17
N HIS A 146 1.91 -5.37 -5.55
CA HIS A 146 1.41 -5.77 -4.23
C HIS A 146 0.18 -6.67 -4.34
N TRP A 147 0.01 -7.51 -3.32
CA TRP A 147 -1.21 -8.30 -3.13
C TRP A 147 -1.42 -8.50 -1.63
N THR A 148 -2.49 -9.20 -1.27
CA THR A 148 -2.87 -9.36 0.14
C THR A 148 -1.81 -9.96 1.04
N GLN A 149 -0.92 -10.76 0.49
CA GLN A 149 0.16 -11.36 1.27
C GLN A 149 1.11 -10.30 1.88
N ASN A 150 1.07 -9.09 1.35
CA ASN A 150 1.88 -7.97 1.86
C ASN A 150 1.11 -7.09 2.85
N GLY A 151 -0.06 -7.55 3.33
CA GLY A 151 -0.88 -6.74 4.23
C GLY A 151 -1.56 -5.56 3.56
N SER A 152 -1.87 -5.67 2.27
CA SER A 152 -2.43 -4.57 1.49
C SER A 152 -3.96 -4.51 1.50
N ALA A 153 -4.61 -5.18 2.45
CA ALA A 153 -6.06 -5.13 2.66
C ALA A 153 -6.33 -4.88 4.14
N PHE A 154 -7.17 -3.92 4.47
CA PHE A 154 -7.32 -3.46 5.84
C PHE A 154 -8.78 -3.52 6.30
N PRO A 155 -9.05 -4.05 7.51
CA PRO A 155 -10.42 -4.05 8.00
C PRO A 155 -10.85 -2.66 8.44
N ILE A 156 -12.14 -2.35 8.25
CA ILE A 156 -12.78 -1.21 8.91
C ILE A 156 -13.17 -1.69 10.31
N PRO A 157 -13.01 -0.86 11.35
CA PRO A 157 -13.34 -1.29 12.71
C PRO A 157 -14.74 -1.88 12.82
N GLY A 158 -14.84 -3.06 13.41
CA GLY A 158 -16.10 -3.78 13.56
C GLY A 158 -16.51 -4.61 12.34
N GLN A 159 -15.72 -4.58 11.27
CA GLN A 159 -16.00 -5.35 10.05
C GLN A 159 -14.84 -6.32 9.79
N PRO A 160 -15.12 -7.59 9.49
CA PRO A 160 -14.05 -8.51 9.11
C PRO A 160 -13.60 -8.25 7.66
N LEU A 161 -12.40 -8.67 7.35
CA LEU A 161 -11.98 -8.72 5.95
C LEU A 161 -12.80 -9.79 5.21
N PRO A 162 -13.10 -9.59 3.94
CA PRO A 162 -13.74 -10.65 3.14
C PRO A 162 -12.79 -11.81 2.91
N GLY A 163 -13.32 -12.91 2.40
CA GLY A 163 -12.50 -14.07 2.05
C GLY A 163 -11.54 -13.74 0.88
N GLN A 164 -10.46 -14.51 0.78
CA GLN A 164 -9.38 -14.29 -0.19
C GLN A 164 -9.90 -14.17 -1.63
N THR A 165 -10.87 -15.01 -2.02
CA THR A 165 -11.44 -14.97 -3.38
C THR A 165 -12.03 -13.59 -3.73
N ALA A 166 -12.71 -12.96 -2.78
CA ALA A 166 -13.29 -11.63 -3.01
C ALA A 166 -12.21 -10.55 -3.09
N ILE A 167 -11.16 -10.67 -2.28
CA ILE A 167 -10.00 -9.77 -2.33
C ILE A 167 -9.29 -9.92 -3.68
N ASP A 168 -9.02 -11.15 -4.09
CA ASP A 168 -8.35 -11.43 -5.36
C ASP A 168 -9.14 -10.87 -6.55
N ALA A 169 -10.45 -11.06 -6.53
CA ALA A 169 -11.31 -10.46 -7.54
C ALA A 169 -11.21 -8.92 -7.58
N UNK A 170 -11.00 -8.28 -6.49
CA UNK A 170 -10.89 -7.00 -6.37
C UNK A 170 -9.72 -6.53 -6.94
N TYR A 171 -8.71 -7.09 -6.65
CA TYR A 171 -7.38 -6.67 -7.10
C TYR A 171 -7.14 -6.99 -8.58
N GLN A 172 -7.53 -8.19 -9.03
CA GLN A 172 -7.38 -8.53 -10.44
C GLN A 172 -8.17 -7.57 -11.33
N ARG A 173 -9.41 -7.26 -10.95
CA ARG A 173 -10.21 -6.29 -11.69
C ARG A 173 -9.55 -4.91 -11.69
N ALA A 174 -9.05 -4.45 -10.55
CA ALA A 174 -8.38 -3.16 -10.46
C ALA A 174 -7.11 -3.12 -11.33
N LEU A 175 -6.33 -4.22 -11.34
CA LEU A 175 -5.14 -4.27 -12.19
C LEU A 175 -5.50 -4.23 -13.68
N LEU A 176 -6.51 -5.01 -14.10
CA LEU A 176 -6.80 -5.23 -15.52
C LEU A 176 -7.72 -4.17 -16.12
N GLU A 177 -8.68 -3.63 -15.34
CA GLU A 177 -9.76 -2.79 -15.87
C GLU A 177 -9.61 -1.30 -15.52
N THR A 178 -8.62 -0.91 -14.71
CA THR A 178 -8.38 0.51 -14.44
C THR A 178 -8.10 1.25 -15.76
N ASP A 179 -8.82 2.35 -15.95
CA ASP A 179 -8.49 3.30 -17.01
C ASP A 179 -7.35 4.17 -16.50
N TYR A 180 -6.11 3.74 -16.80
CA TYR A 180 -4.90 4.37 -16.29
C TYR A 180 -4.74 5.82 -16.79
N GLU A 181 -5.18 6.09 -18.03
CA GLU A 181 -5.11 7.44 -18.58
C GLU A 181 -6.06 8.40 -17.85
N ALA A 182 -7.31 7.96 -17.62
CA ALA A 182 -8.29 8.76 -16.89
C ALA A 182 -7.86 8.95 -15.43
N LEU A 183 -7.31 7.89 -14.81
CA LEU A 183 -6.78 7.95 -13.44
C LEU A 183 -5.67 9.02 -13.33
N ALA A 184 -4.68 8.93 -14.21
CA ALA A 184 -3.56 9.88 -14.24
C ALA A 184 -4.04 11.31 -14.47
N ALA A 185 -4.99 11.50 -15.38
CA ALA A 185 -5.55 12.84 -15.66
C ALA A 185 -6.23 13.44 -14.43
N LYS A 186 -7.02 12.62 -13.73
CA LYS A 186 -7.74 13.05 -12.51
C LYS A 186 -6.76 13.40 -11.38
N GLN A 187 -5.73 12.59 -11.20
CA GLN A 187 -4.68 12.86 -10.20
C GLN A 187 -3.96 14.18 -10.50
N ARG A 188 -3.58 14.39 -11.76
CA ARG A 188 -2.90 15.63 -12.17
C ARG A 188 -3.79 16.85 -11.96
N GLU A 189 -5.08 16.75 -12.29
CA GLU A 189 -6.05 17.82 -12.07
C GLU A 189 -6.10 18.22 -10.59
N PHE A 190 -6.22 17.23 -9.70
CA PHE A 190 -6.25 17.47 -8.25
C PHE A 190 -4.97 18.13 -7.77
N VAL A 191 -3.82 17.59 -8.17
CA VAL A 191 -2.51 18.09 -7.73
C VAL A 191 -2.28 19.52 -8.19
N GLN A 192 -2.68 19.84 -9.41
CA GLN A 192 -2.53 21.20 -9.93
C GLN A 192 -3.27 22.22 -9.07
N VAL A 193 -4.52 21.90 -8.65
CA VAL A 193 -5.27 22.79 -7.76
C VAL A 193 -4.67 22.80 -6.36
N MET A 194 -4.24 21.62 -5.86
CA MET A 194 -3.70 21.49 -4.50
C MET A 194 -2.42 22.31 -4.27
N ARG A 195 -1.64 22.57 -5.32
CA ARG A 195 -0.38 23.30 -5.22
C ARG A 195 -0.51 24.66 -4.53
N ASP A 196 -1.54 25.40 -4.89
CA ASP A 196 -1.73 26.78 -4.40
C ASP A 196 -2.76 26.89 -3.28
N ALA A 197 -3.46 25.81 -2.97
CA ALA A 197 -4.60 25.80 -2.06
C ALA A 197 -4.22 25.49 -0.61
N ASP A 198 -5.04 25.95 0.32
CA ASP A 198 -5.08 25.39 1.66
C ASP A 198 -5.89 24.09 1.61
N VAL A 199 -5.25 22.98 1.96
CA VAL A 199 -5.92 21.69 2.06
C VAL A 199 -6.56 21.57 3.44
N ARG A 200 -7.85 21.24 3.50
CA ARG A 200 -8.52 20.99 4.79
C ARG A 200 -9.22 19.64 4.72
N VAL A 201 -8.97 18.80 5.73
CA VAL A 201 -9.60 17.49 5.88
C VAL A 201 -10.44 17.50 7.14
N THR A 202 -11.72 17.16 7.00
CA THR A 202 -12.64 17.05 8.15
C THR A 202 -13.33 15.69 8.15
N SER A 203 -13.80 15.25 9.32
CA SER A 203 -14.60 14.02 9.43
C SER A 203 -15.68 14.17 10.50
N PRO A 204 -16.74 13.37 10.43
CA PRO A 204 -17.82 13.42 11.44
C PRO A 204 -17.33 13.09 12.86
N ILE A 205 -16.26 12.31 13.01
CA ILE A 205 -15.72 11.95 14.32
C ILE A 205 -14.81 13.02 14.92
N GLY A 206 -14.57 14.12 14.18
CA GLY A 206 -13.91 15.31 14.72
C GLY A 206 -12.52 15.61 14.17
N THR A 207 -12.09 14.95 13.08
CA THR A 207 -10.91 15.41 12.37
C THR A 207 -11.19 16.81 11.82
N ASP A 208 -10.24 17.73 12.02
CA ASP A 208 -10.23 19.04 11.38
C ASP A 208 -8.76 19.47 11.34
N ILE A 209 -8.13 19.22 10.21
CA ILE A 209 -6.69 19.48 10.03
C ILE A 209 -6.49 20.18 8.68
N SER A 210 -5.57 21.14 8.67
CA SER A 210 -5.24 21.88 7.45
C SER A 210 -3.73 21.93 7.25
N PHE A 211 -3.34 22.10 5.98
CA PHE A 211 -1.94 22.18 5.58
C PHE A 211 -1.82 22.70 4.15
N ARG A 212 -0.58 23.01 3.76
CA ARG A 212 -0.23 23.38 2.38
C ARG A 212 0.90 22.47 1.90
N ILE A 213 0.97 22.30 0.58
CA ILE A 213 2.04 21.48 -0.02
C ILE A 213 3.07 22.31 -0.79
N GLY A 214 2.69 23.47 -1.34
CA GLY A 214 3.61 24.30 -2.13
C GLY A 214 4.27 23.48 -3.24
N ASP A 215 5.58 23.59 -3.34
CA ASP A 215 6.37 22.89 -4.37
C ASP A 215 6.82 21.48 -3.98
N ARG A 216 6.29 20.91 -2.91
CA ARG A 216 6.63 19.53 -2.49
C ARG A 216 6.43 18.55 -3.63
N PRO A 217 7.33 17.57 -3.82
CA PRO A 217 7.06 16.47 -4.76
C PRO A 217 5.75 15.78 -4.39
N VAL A 218 4.93 15.46 -5.40
CA VAL A 218 3.72 14.66 -5.19
C VAL A 218 3.89 13.37 -5.99
N ASN A 219 3.89 12.26 -5.29
CA ASN A 219 3.95 10.95 -5.94
C ASN A 219 2.56 10.62 -6.48
N LEU A 220 2.55 10.24 -7.77
CA LEU A 220 1.33 9.80 -8.46
C LEU A 220 1.41 8.29 -8.69
N UNK A 221 0.76 7.46 -8.07
CA UNK A 221 0.65 6.30 -8.22
C UNK A 221 -0.21 6.05 -9.14
N ASP A 222 -0.07 6.49 -10.50
CA ASP A 222 -0.90 6.37 -11.70
C ASP A 222 -0.66 5.08 -12.48
N GLY A 223 0.32 4.30 -12.08
CA GLY A 223 0.65 3.01 -12.68
C GLY A 223 1.61 3.08 -13.85
N ASP A 224 2.02 4.27 -14.27
CA ASP A 224 2.95 4.45 -15.40
C ASP A 224 4.40 4.30 -14.89
N ALA A 225 5.01 3.15 -15.16
CA ALA A 225 6.41 2.87 -14.79
C ALA A 225 7.34 2.95 -16.01
N SER A 226 6.91 3.62 -17.08
CA SER A 226 7.77 3.81 -18.26
C SER A 226 9.03 4.61 -17.89
N LYS A 227 10.08 4.40 -18.67
CA LYS A 227 11.32 5.17 -18.50
C LYS A 227 11.05 6.67 -18.63
N ALA A 228 10.24 7.06 -19.61
CA ALA A 228 9.91 8.47 -19.85
C ALA A 228 9.26 9.12 -18.63
N ARG A 229 8.40 8.37 -17.92
CA ARG A 229 7.71 8.86 -16.72
C ARG A 229 8.66 8.91 -15.52
N THR A 230 9.40 7.83 -15.29
CA THR A 230 10.24 7.70 -14.09
C THR A 230 11.48 8.60 -14.14
N ASP A 231 11.99 8.92 -15.34
CA ASP A 231 13.11 9.86 -15.47
C ASP A 231 12.73 11.30 -15.09
N GLN A 232 11.44 11.60 -14.97
CA GLN A 232 10.96 12.91 -14.50
C GLN A 232 10.81 12.95 -12.98
N GLY A 233 10.98 11.81 -12.31
CA GLY A 233 10.80 11.70 -10.86
C GLY A 233 11.87 12.46 -10.07
N VAL A 234 11.47 12.98 -8.93
CA VAL A 234 12.36 13.77 -8.06
C VAL A 234 12.58 13.11 -6.70
N ILE A 235 11.88 12.01 -6.41
CA ILE A 235 12.02 11.25 -5.18
C ILE A 235 12.01 9.75 -5.51
N LEU A 236 12.54 8.94 -4.59
CA LEU A 236 12.68 7.48 -4.81
C LEU A 236 11.38 6.84 -5.29
N ILE A 237 10.26 7.15 -4.64
CA ILE A 237 8.99 6.50 -4.94
C ILE A 237 8.41 6.89 -6.30
N ASP A 238 8.95 7.91 -6.98
CA ASP A 238 8.59 8.19 -8.37
C ASP A 238 9.21 7.17 -9.32
N ARG A 239 10.20 6.42 -8.86
CA ARG A 239 10.85 5.34 -9.60
C ARG A 239 10.38 3.95 -9.17
N GLU A 240 9.67 3.84 -8.02
CA GLU A 240 9.08 2.60 -7.53
C GLU A 240 7.56 2.70 -7.67
N ILE A 241 7.06 2.25 -8.81
CA ILE A 241 5.64 2.41 -9.14
C ILE A 241 4.85 1.23 -8.56
N GLU A 242 3.85 1.54 -7.75
CA GLU A 242 3.01 0.52 -7.12
C GLU A 242 1.82 0.13 -8.00
N LEU A 243 1.56 -1.16 -8.10
CA LEU A 243 0.36 -1.72 -8.74
C LEU A 243 -0.34 -2.69 -7.80
N PRO A 244 -1.68 -2.67 -7.74
CA PRO A 244 -2.64 -1.79 -8.48
C PRO A 244 -2.44 -0.30 -8.16
N ALA A 245 -2.78 0.55 -9.11
CA ALA A 245 -2.57 2.00 -9.01
C ALA A 245 -3.79 2.72 -8.42
N GLY A 246 -3.61 3.93 -7.88
CA GLY A 246 -4.80 4.67 -7.49
C GLY A 246 -4.65 5.92 -6.66
N SER A 247 -3.52 6.20 -6.04
CA SER A 247 -3.46 7.33 -5.11
C SER A 247 -2.45 8.40 -5.51
N ILE A 248 -2.59 9.56 -4.88
CA ILE A 248 -1.49 10.50 -4.74
C ILE A 248 -0.94 10.42 -3.31
N ARG A 249 0.34 10.77 -3.13
CA ARG A 249 0.98 10.85 -1.82
C ARG A 249 1.85 12.09 -1.76
N VAL A 250 1.79 12.82 -0.64
CA VAL A 250 2.61 14.03 -0.47
C VAL A 250 2.95 14.26 1.00
N ALA A 251 4.18 14.68 1.27
CA ALA A 251 4.56 15.25 2.58
C ALA A 251 4.20 16.74 2.55
N PRO A 252 3.27 17.22 3.38
CA PRO A 252 2.98 18.66 3.42
C PRO A 252 4.20 19.47 3.88
N LEU A 253 4.15 20.78 3.66
CA LEU A 253 5.06 21.70 4.32
C LEU A 253 4.79 21.60 5.83
N GLU A 254 5.73 21.03 6.57
CA GLU A 254 5.51 20.59 7.95
C GLU A 254 4.99 21.74 8.83
N GLU A 255 5.57 22.92 8.70
CA GLU A 255 5.22 24.09 9.52
C GLU A 255 3.79 24.61 9.24
N THR A 256 3.13 24.15 8.19
CA THR A 256 1.76 24.56 7.86
C THR A 256 0.72 23.58 8.43
N VAL A 257 1.13 22.42 8.92
CA VAL A 257 0.18 21.37 9.38
C VAL A 257 -0.32 21.74 10.78
N ASN A 258 -1.62 22.05 10.89
CA ASN A 258 -2.24 22.44 12.15
C ASN A 258 -3.63 21.87 12.26
N GLY A 259 -4.00 21.45 13.46
CA GLY A 259 -5.36 20.95 13.73
C GLY A 259 -5.38 19.64 14.48
N VAL A 260 -6.47 18.90 14.33
CA VAL A 260 -6.70 17.65 15.07
C VAL A 260 -7.03 16.55 14.08
N VAL A 261 -6.43 15.38 14.29
CA VAL A 261 -6.87 14.14 13.63
C VAL A 261 -7.59 13.31 14.70
N ALA A 262 -8.86 13.02 14.46
CA ALA A 262 -9.66 12.08 15.27
C ALA A 262 -9.70 10.76 14.52
N PHE A 263 -9.36 9.68 15.22
CA PHE A 263 -9.15 8.37 14.61
C PHE A 263 -10.38 7.48 14.76
N PRO A 264 -10.74 6.69 13.74
CA PRO A 264 -11.64 5.57 13.97
C PRO A 264 -11.05 4.64 15.05
N HIS A 265 -11.85 3.75 15.62
CA HIS A 265 -11.30 2.74 16.53
C HIS A 265 -10.08 2.10 15.86
N SER A 266 -8.97 2.04 16.57
CA SER A 266 -7.69 1.63 15.99
C SER A 266 -6.88 0.81 16.99
N GLN A 267 -5.86 0.15 16.48
CA GLN A 267 -4.94 -0.64 17.31
C GLN A 267 -3.65 0.16 17.46
N TRP A 268 -3.18 0.29 18.70
CA TRP A 268 -1.90 0.92 19.03
C TRP A 268 -1.19 0.00 20.02
N ASP A 269 0.05 -0.30 19.77
CA ASP A 269 0.81 -1.25 20.58
C ASP A 269 0.00 -2.53 20.87
N GLY A 270 -0.71 -3.03 19.84
CA GLY A 270 -1.50 -4.26 19.92
C GLY A 270 -2.81 -4.15 20.70
N ARG A 271 -3.24 -2.95 21.09
CA ARG A 271 -4.43 -2.76 21.90
C ARG A 271 -5.42 -1.75 21.29
N UNK A 272 -6.70 -1.74 21.25
CA UNK A 272 -7.65 -1.00 20.89
C UNK A 272 -7.55 0.21 21.55
N VAL A 273 -7.82 1.14 20.86
CA VAL A 273 -7.93 2.53 21.31
C VAL A 273 -9.22 3.15 20.75
N ILE A 274 -9.94 3.83 21.61
CA ILE A 274 -11.25 4.42 21.28
C ILE A 274 -11.20 5.93 21.52
N GLY A 275 -11.75 6.71 20.58
CA GLY A 275 -11.87 8.15 20.72
C GLY A 275 -10.54 8.89 20.66
N LEU A 276 -9.54 8.29 20.01
CA LEU A 276 -8.21 8.89 19.91
C LEU A 276 -8.28 10.21 19.11
N ARG A 277 -7.66 11.25 19.67
CA ARG A 277 -7.44 12.53 19.00
C ARG A 277 -6.00 12.93 19.19
N ILE A 278 -5.35 13.28 18.08
CA ILE A 278 -3.97 13.79 18.10
C ILE A 278 -3.99 15.21 17.55
N THR A 279 -3.46 16.15 18.33
CA THR A 279 -3.38 17.57 17.98
C THR A 279 -2.00 17.87 17.41
N PHE A 280 -1.99 18.59 16.32
CA PHE A 280 -0.76 19.01 15.63
C PHE A 280 -0.65 20.52 15.62
N GLU A 281 0.55 21.00 15.91
CA GLU A 281 0.96 22.38 15.69
C GLU A 281 2.27 22.38 14.91
N ARG A 282 2.28 23.05 13.77
CA ARG A 282 3.45 23.12 12.89
C ARG A 282 4.00 21.72 12.60
N GLY A 283 3.07 20.76 12.36
CA GLY A 283 3.38 19.39 12.02
C GLY A 283 3.77 18.48 13.19
N ARG A 284 3.98 19.01 14.37
CA ARG A 284 4.41 18.23 15.54
C ARG A 284 3.22 17.82 16.38
N ILE A 285 3.29 16.63 16.96
CA ILE A 285 2.28 16.17 17.92
C ILE A 285 2.46 16.99 19.20
N VAL A 286 1.43 17.75 19.60
CA VAL A 286 1.44 18.56 20.81
C VAL A 286 0.40 18.09 21.83
N GLY A 287 -0.52 17.24 21.44
CA GLY A 287 -1.53 16.71 22.35
C GLY A 287 -2.03 15.37 21.88
N VAL A 288 -2.30 14.48 22.83
CA VAL A 288 -2.89 13.16 22.56
C VAL A 288 -3.95 12.91 23.63
N THR A 289 -5.17 12.59 23.22
CA THR A 289 -6.25 12.20 24.14
C THR A 289 -6.99 10.99 23.58
N ALA A 290 -7.58 10.20 24.44
CA ALA A 290 -8.42 9.06 24.03
C ALA A 290 -9.47 8.78 25.10
N ASP A 291 -10.60 8.24 24.70
CA ASP A 291 -11.65 7.81 25.65
C ASP A 291 -11.19 6.53 26.40
N SER A 292 -10.44 5.66 25.70
CA SER A 292 -9.80 4.50 26.33
C SER A 292 -8.56 4.09 25.53
N GLY A 293 -7.59 3.45 26.20
CA GLY A 293 -6.38 2.93 25.59
C GLY A 293 -5.29 3.98 25.34
N LEU A 294 -5.38 5.15 25.97
CA LEU A 294 -4.37 6.20 25.81
C LEU A 294 -2.94 5.71 26.12
N ASP A 295 -2.81 4.85 27.12
CA ASP A 295 -1.52 4.26 27.51
C ASP A 295 -0.87 3.44 26.38
N ALA A 296 -1.67 2.83 25.53
CA ALA A 296 -1.14 2.12 24.37
C ALA A 296 -0.53 3.08 23.33
N VAL A 297 -1.19 4.21 23.14
CA VAL A 297 -0.65 5.27 22.28
C VAL A 297 0.65 5.82 22.84
N UNK A 298 0.68 6.00 24.06
CA UNK A 298 1.73 6.43 24.70
C UNK A 298 2.85 5.57 24.62
N UNK A 299 2.73 4.22 24.70
CA UNK A 299 3.64 3.32 24.64
C UNK A 299 4.22 3.27 23.42
N GLU A 300 3.46 3.24 22.26
CA GLU A 300 4.01 3.28 20.90
C GLU A 300 4.84 4.54 20.61
N LEU A 301 4.27 5.69 20.91
CA LEU A 301 4.97 6.97 20.63
C LEU A 301 6.26 7.15 21.45
N ASP A 302 6.35 6.60 22.65
CA ASP A 302 7.57 6.71 23.45
C ASP A 302 8.73 5.92 22.82
N GLY A 303 8.43 4.90 22.03
CA GLY A 303 9.42 4.18 21.25
C GLY A 303 9.87 4.92 19.98
N VAL A 304 9.21 6.04 19.63
CA VAL A 304 9.48 6.77 18.39
C VAL A 304 10.46 7.92 18.66
N PRO A 305 11.52 8.08 17.85
CA PRO A 305 12.39 9.27 17.96
C PRO A 305 11.60 10.57 17.88
N ALA A 306 11.97 11.56 18.67
CA ALA A 306 11.23 12.84 18.75
C ALA A 306 11.00 13.50 17.38
N UNK A 307 11.77 13.22 16.62
CA UNK A 307 11.74 13.66 15.39
C UNK A 307 10.69 13.20 14.67
N ALA A 308 10.41 12.05 14.75
CA ALA A 308 9.36 11.37 13.99
C ALA A 308 7.98 11.41 14.65
N ARG A 309 7.83 12.05 15.80
CA ARG A 309 6.50 12.25 16.41
C ARG A 309 5.81 13.43 15.71
N ALA A 310 5.41 13.21 14.47
CA ALA A 310 4.99 14.28 13.58
C ALA A 310 4.01 13.76 12.54
N PHE A 311 3.30 14.67 11.90
CA PHE A 311 2.46 14.38 10.73
C PHE A 311 3.38 14.05 9.55
N ARG A 312 3.15 12.92 8.92
CA ARG A 312 4.00 12.41 7.84
C ARG A 312 3.48 12.79 6.45
N GLU A 313 2.26 12.37 6.14
CA GLU A 313 1.77 12.46 4.77
C GLU A 313 0.25 12.59 4.70
N PHE A 314 -0.19 13.20 3.62
CA PHE A 314 -1.54 13.13 3.11
C PHE A 314 -1.52 12.26 1.85
N ALA A 315 -2.42 11.27 1.79
CA ALA A 315 -2.66 10.52 0.56
C ALA A 315 -4.17 10.48 0.30
N LEU A 316 -4.52 10.48 -0.98
CA LEU A 316 -5.92 10.42 -1.42
C LEU A 316 -6.04 9.39 -2.54
N GLY A 317 -7.01 8.50 -2.41
CA GLY A 317 -7.32 7.49 -3.40
C GLY A 317 -8.25 8.02 -4.50
N PHE A 318 -8.01 7.55 -5.71
CA PHE A 318 -8.74 7.97 -6.92
C PHE A 318 -9.29 6.79 -7.73
N ASN A 319 -8.88 5.54 -7.44
CA ASN A 319 -9.27 4.42 -8.27
C ASN A 319 -10.66 3.90 -7.89
N PRO A 320 -11.68 4.07 -8.77
CA PRO A 320 -13.05 3.63 -8.42
C PRO A 320 -13.17 2.11 -8.26
N LEU A 321 -12.26 1.33 -8.86
CA LEU A 321 -12.27 -0.14 -8.74
C LEU A 321 -11.72 -0.63 -7.40
N LEU A 322 -11.04 0.27 -6.66
CA LEU A 322 -10.53 0.00 -5.31
C LEU A 322 -11.34 0.73 -4.23
N ALA A 323 -12.47 1.35 -4.59
CA ALA A 323 -13.31 2.05 -3.62
C ALA A 323 -13.79 1.09 -2.52
N VAL A 324 -14.00 1.64 -1.33
CA VAL A 324 -14.55 0.85 -0.21
C VAL A 324 -15.89 0.25 -0.63
N PRO A 325 -16.05 -1.08 -0.58
CA PRO A 325 -17.33 -1.69 -0.98
C PRO A 325 -18.49 -1.24 -0.06
N GLU A 326 -19.65 -1.00 -0.65
CA GLU A 326 -20.85 -0.61 0.12
C GLU A 326 -21.34 -1.74 1.02
N ARG A 327 -21.16 -2.99 0.57
CA ARG A 327 -21.59 -4.16 1.30
C ARG A 327 -20.37 -4.87 1.89
N ASN A 328 -20.37 -5.17 3.19
CA ASN A 328 -19.24 -5.74 3.93
C ASN A 328 -17.97 -4.88 3.71
N PRO A 329 -17.99 -3.62 4.16
CA PRO A 329 -16.92 -2.67 3.81
C PRO A 329 -15.55 -3.04 4.40
N TRP A 330 -14.52 -2.82 3.60
CA TRP A 330 -13.11 -2.97 3.98
C TRP A 330 -12.30 -2.00 3.13
N ILE A 331 -11.06 -1.77 3.47
CA ILE A 331 -10.21 -0.80 2.75
C ILE A 331 -9.28 -1.58 1.81
N PRO A 332 -9.57 -1.57 0.49
CA PRO A 332 -8.67 -2.21 -0.46
C PRO A 332 -7.35 -1.45 -0.61
N TYR A 333 -6.30 -2.20 -0.79
CA TYR A 333 -5.02 -1.80 -1.36
C TYR A 333 -4.52 -0.43 -0.86
N TYR A 334 -4.10 -0.40 0.41
CA TYR A 334 -3.47 0.79 1.03
C TYR A 334 -4.30 2.07 0.93
N GLY A 335 -5.65 1.94 0.72
CA GLY A 335 -6.54 3.10 0.64
C GLY A 335 -6.42 3.84 -0.70
N TYR A 336 -6.06 3.15 -1.78
CA TYR A 336 -5.93 3.78 -3.11
C TYR A 336 -7.28 3.96 -3.81
N GLY A 337 -8.36 3.50 -3.19
CA GLY A 337 -9.70 3.62 -3.72
C GLY A 337 -10.27 5.02 -3.60
N ASP A 338 -11.15 5.34 -4.56
CA ASP A 338 -11.88 6.60 -4.68
C ASP A 338 -12.35 7.11 -3.30
N GLY A 339 -11.86 8.29 -2.90
CA GLY A 339 -12.31 9.01 -1.72
C GLY A 339 -11.68 8.59 -0.40
N VAL A 340 -10.89 7.53 -0.37
CA VAL A 340 -10.18 7.13 0.86
C VAL A 340 -9.03 8.10 1.12
N VAL A 341 -8.94 8.59 2.34
CA VAL A 341 -7.85 9.48 2.78
C VAL A 341 -6.93 8.70 3.71
N ARG A 342 -5.63 8.90 3.55
CA ARG A 342 -4.63 8.39 4.49
C ARG A 342 -3.91 9.59 5.11
N LEU A 343 -3.94 9.66 6.46
CA LEU A 343 -3.22 10.67 7.23
C LEU A 343 -2.22 9.89 8.09
N SER A 344 -0.96 10.03 7.77
CA SER A 344 0.08 9.18 8.36
C SER A 344 0.97 9.94 9.32
N LEU A 345 1.66 9.20 10.18
CA LEU A 345 2.60 9.75 11.18
C LEU A 345 4.00 9.25 10.87
N GLY A 346 5.00 10.10 11.14
CA GLY A 346 6.38 9.67 11.18
C GLY A 346 7.29 10.24 10.10
N ASP A 347 8.26 9.42 9.71
CA ASP A 347 9.32 9.75 8.74
C ASP A 347 8.72 10.00 7.36
N ASN A 348 8.98 11.18 6.78
CA ASN A 348 8.48 11.55 5.45
C ASN A 348 9.60 11.79 4.43
N SER A 349 10.81 11.33 4.74
CA SER A 349 11.97 11.60 3.88
C SER A 349 11.81 10.98 2.48
N GLU A 350 11.18 9.80 2.36
CA GLU A 350 10.94 9.18 1.05
C GLU A 350 10.01 10.02 0.15
N LEU A 351 9.25 10.93 0.77
CA LEU A 351 8.31 11.84 0.07
C LEU A 351 8.92 13.24 -0.12
N GLY A 352 10.20 13.39 0.13
CA GLY A 352 10.87 14.70 0.03
C GLY A 352 10.63 15.61 1.21
N GLY A 353 10.11 15.10 2.32
CA GLY A 353 9.94 15.87 3.55
C GLY A 353 11.19 15.90 4.41
N ALA A 354 11.13 16.67 5.50
CA ALA A 354 12.28 16.90 6.37
C ALA A 354 12.29 16.02 7.64
N ILE A 355 11.27 15.19 7.84
CA ILE A 355 11.16 14.37 9.04
C ILE A 355 11.83 13.01 8.79
N THR A 356 12.76 12.64 9.69
CA THR A 356 13.48 11.36 9.62
C THR A 356 13.26 10.59 10.93
N GLY A 357 13.69 9.32 10.98
CA GLY A 357 13.65 8.52 12.20
C GLY A 357 13.08 7.13 12.01
N GLY A 358 12.67 6.79 10.79
CA GLY A 358 12.30 5.43 10.41
C GLY A 358 10.90 4.95 10.84
N TYR A 359 10.21 5.71 11.68
CA TYR A 359 8.85 5.34 12.11
C TYR A 359 7.86 5.75 11.03
N VAL A 360 6.99 4.83 10.63
CA VAL A 360 5.90 5.12 9.69
C VAL A 360 4.63 4.44 10.21
N ARG A 361 3.56 5.21 10.32
CA ARG A 361 2.26 4.69 10.71
C ARG A 361 1.18 5.21 9.75
N TRP A 362 0.60 4.32 8.99
CA TRP A 362 -0.51 4.64 8.08
C TRP A 362 -1.85 4.56 8.84
N ASN A 363 -2.70 5.56 8.63
CA ASN A 363 -4.04 5.58 9.21
C ASN A 363 -5.03 5.95 8.11
N PHE A 364 -6.12 5.19 8.01
CA PHE A 364 -7.06 5.27 6.90
C PHE A 364 -8.39 5.86 7.36
N PHE A 365 -8.96 6.72 6.53
CA PHE A 365 -10.21 7.43 6.82
C PHE A 365 -11.14 7.30 5.62
N THR A 366 -12.34 6.78 5.84
CA THR A 366 -13.27 6.41 4.77
C THR A 366 -14.51 7.29 4.70
N ASP A 367 -14.61 8.32 5.55
CA ASP A 367 -15.78 9.21 5.61
C ASP A 367 -15.40 10.68 5.72
N THR A 368 -14.22 11.03 5.21
CA THR A 368 -13.73 12.40 5.28
C THR A 368 -14.32 13.28 4.19
N THR A 369 -14.26 14.58 4.44
CA THR A 369 -14.46 15.63 3.43
C THR A 369 -13.13 16.34 3.23
N VAL A 370 -12.71 16.46 1.97
CA VAL A 370 -11.47 17.15 1.59
C VAL A 370 -11.84 18.40 0.78
N ARG A 371 -11.32 19.54 1.23
CA ARG A 371 -11.46 20.81 0.53
C ARG A 371 -10.10 21.32 0.10
N LEU A 372 -10.06 21.92 -1.07
CA LEU A 372 -8.96 22.76 -1.54
C LEU A 372 -9.52 24.18 -1.57
N ASP A 373 -9.12 25.00 -0.59
CA ASP A 373 -9.78 26.27 -0.27
C ASP A 373 -11.29 26.04 -0.04
N ASP A 374 -12.17 26.65 -0.83
CA ASP A 374 -13.62 26.50 -0.72
C ASP A 374 -14.16 25.32 -1.54
N ASP A 375 -13.36 24.74 -2.43
CA ASP A 375 -13.79 23.68 -3.35
C ASP A 375 -13.78 22.30 -2.68
N VAL A 376 -14.91 21.62 -2.66
CA VAL A 376 -15.03 20.26 -2.14
C VAL A 376 -14.62 19.26 -3.22
N TRP A 377 -13.63 18.47 -2.93
CA TRP A 377 -13.15 17.38 -3.82
C TRP A 377 -13.60 16.00 -3.34
N VAL A 378 -13.65 15.82 -2.01
CA VAL A 378 -14.18 14.58 -1.42
C VAL A 378 -15.29 14.99 -0.45
N ARG A 379 -16.40 14.29 -0.49
CA ARG A 379 -17.52 14.48 0.43
C ARG A 379 -17.91 13.14 1.03
N ALA A 380 -17.78 13.05 2.37
CA ALA A 380 -18.12 11.82 3.10
C ALA A 380 -17.52 10.57 2.44
N GLY A 381 -16.20 10.64 2.14
CA GLY A 381 -15.45 9.51 1.63
C GLY A 381 -15.65 9.19 0.15
N ARG A 382 -16.24 10.10 -0.64
CA ARG A 382 -16.44 9.91 -2.09
C ARG A 382 -15.91 11.10 -2.87
N LEU A 383 -15.21 10.87 -3.94
CA LEU A 383 -14.84 11.95 -4.87
C LEU A 383 -16.11 12.55 -5.48
N VAL A 384 -16.14 13.88 -5.57
CA VAL A 384 -17.31 14.60 -6.11
C VAL A 384 -16.95 15.51 -7.30
N ARG A 385 -15.68 15.41 -7.77
CA ARG A 385 -15.20 16.07 -8.98
C ARG A 385 -14.43 15.10 -9.84
#